data_71abb4595a09521c5a42c50d0c5b0a56
#
_entry.id   71abb4595a09521c5a42c50d0c5b0a56
#
_cell.length_a   1.000
_cell.length_b   1.000
_cell.length_c   1.000
_cell.angle_alpha   90.00
_cell.angle_beta   90.00
_cell.angle_gamma   90.00
#
_symmetry.space_group_name_H-M   'P 1'
#
loop_
_entity.id
_entity.type
_entity.pdbx_description
1 polymer ?
#
loop_
_entity_poly.entity_id
_entity_poly.type
_entity_poly.pdbx_seq_one_letter_code
_entity_poly.pdbx_strand_id
1 'polypeptide(L)'
;GNKIGDWADVIDLDYGKRELWDYQIESLVMWAGIVDGFRCDVASFVPLEFWLEARAAVEKVNPDCIWLAETVHQSYGCYARRQGIYSALDYDEFEAFDIEYEYDVREAFDKYLRGEIVLSHYLDMLNFQEAVYPANYNKLRFLENHDQPRICSSVERECDLVNYTAFLYFLKGTTLIYAGQEFENSHLPSLFEREPIDRDTGRDMSALLARLHGIKRRFGCADYFVASADDEHNIAVLERGGDGKRFFGVFSLRSECAEVKIEAPDGEYENLIDSSRVTVKDSRIRSDGRPIIFEA
;
A
#
# COMPACT_ATOMS: atom_id res chain seq x y z
N GLY A 1 -14.48 -25.05 -15.16
CA GLY A 1 -13.55 -23.95 -15.05
C GLY A 1 -12.12 -24.45 -14.95
N ASN A 2 -11.19 -23.66 -15.39
CA ASN A 2 -9.76 -23.94 -15.21
C ASN A 2 -9.36 -23.53 -13.79
N LYS A 3 -8.38 -24.22 -13.22
CA LYS A 3 -7.76 -23.79 -11.97
C LYS A 3 -6.57 -22.90 -12.27
N ILE A 4 -6.47 -21.78 -11.56
CA ILE A 4 -5.30 -20.92 -11.59
C ILE A 4 -4.42 -21.26 -10.40
N GLY A 5 -3.18 -21.70 -10.66
CA GLY A 5 -2.22 -22.06 -9.61
C GLY A 5 -2.69 -23.20 -8.73
N ASP A 6 -2.27 -23.18 -7.47
CA ASP A 6 -2.56 -24.22 -6.46
C ASP A 6 -3.80 -23.91 -5.61
N TRP A 7 -4.60 -22.92 -5.98
CA TRP A 7 -5.83 -22.56 -5.26
C TRP A 7 -6.86 -23.66 -5.39
N ALA A 8 -7.03 -24.42 -4.33
CA ALA A 8 -7.90 -25.61 -4.31
C ALA A 8 -9.37 -25.27 -3.93
N ASP A 9 -9.58 -24.08 -3.40
CA ASP A 9 -10.82 -23.58 -2.83
C ASP A 9 -11.60 -22.66 -3.78
N VAL A 10 -11.05 -22.34 -4.96
CA VAL A 10 -11.68 -21.49 -5.96
C VAL A 10 -11.80 -22.20 -7.32
N ILE A 11 -12.76 -21.78 -8.12
CA ILE A 11 -13.00 -22.24 -9.49
C ILE A 11 -13.11 -21.00 -10.38
N ASP A 12 -12.34 -20.99 -11.48
CA ASP A 12 -12.49 -19.98 -12.51
C ASP A 12 -13.88 -20.00 -13.12
N LEU A 13 -14.43 -18.81 -13.30
CA LEU A 13 -15.68 -18.62 -14.00
C LEU A 13 -15.43 -18.36 -15.48
N ASP A 14 -16.35 -18.83 -16.33
CA ASP A 14 -16.24 -18.65 -17.79
C ASP A 14 -16.84 -17.31 -18.22
N TYR A 15 -16.02 -16.26 -18.18
CA TYR A 15 -16.40 -14.92 -18.63
C TYR A 15 -16.69 -14.80 -20.13
N GLY A 16 -16.53 -15.86 -20.91
CA GLY A 16 -17.05 -15.95 -22.26
C GLY A 16 -18.58 -16.10 -22.32
N LYS A 17 -19.26 -16.26 -21.18
CA LYS A 17 -20.70 -16.42 -21.06
C LYS A 17 -21.36 -15.12 -20.61
N ARG A 18 -22.19 -14.55 -21.49
CA ARG A 18 -22.90 -13.29 -21.20
C ARG A 18 -23.83 -13.40 -19.97
N GLU A 19 -24.49 -14.54 -19.81
CA GLU A 19 -25.39 -14.79 -18.69
C GLU A 19 -24.70 -14.72 -17.33
N LEU A 20 -23.39 -15.02 -17.27
CA LEU A 20 -22.59 -14.82 -16.06
C LEU A 20 -22.45 -13.34 -15.73
N TRP A 21 -22.14 -12.52 -16.74
CA TRP A 21 -22.02 -11.07 -16.56
C TRP A 21 -23.32 -10.47 -16.04
N ASP A 22 -24.42 -10.79 -16.70
CA ASP A 22 -25.74 -10.27 -16.33
C ASP A 22 -26.07 -10.60 -14.87
N TYR A 23 -25.85 -11.85 -14.44
CA TYR A 23 -26.08 -12.28 -13.06
C TYR A 23 -25.19 -11.56 -12.06
N GLN A 24 -23.88 -11.44 -12.33
CA GLN A 24 -22.95 -10.79 -11.42
C GLN A 24 -23.18 -9.28 -11.34
N ILE A 25 -23.46 -8.62 -12.46
CA ILE A 25 -23.77 -7.19 -12.49
C ILE A 25 -25.07 -6.90 -11.74
N GLU A 26 -26.10 -7.72 -11.93
CA GLU A 26 -27.35 -7.59 -11.18
C GLU A 26 -27.13 -7.71 -9.66
N SER A 27 -26.27 -8.65 -9.24
CA SER A 27 -25.87 -8.81 -7.83
C SER A 27 -25.12 -7.57 -7.31
N LEU A 28 -24.16 -7.05 -8.06
CA LEU A 28 -23.39 -5.84 -7.68
C LEU A 28 -24.32 -4.62 -7.57
N VAL A 29 -25.25 -4.44 -8.51
CA VAL A 29 -26.24 -3.35 -8.49
C VAL A 29 -27.15 -3.45 -7.26
N MET A 30 -27.59 -4.67 -6.89
CA MET A 30 -28.36 -4.90 -5.67
C MET A 30 -27.59 -4.48 -4.42
N TRP A 31 -26.33 -4.93 -4.30
CA TRP A 31 -25.49 -4.62 -3.14
C TRP A 31 -25.07 -3.16 -3.07
N ALA A 32 -24.89 -2.48 -4.20
CA ALA A 32 -24.54 -1.06 -4.25
C ALA A 32 -25.56 -0.14 -3.56
N GLY A 33 -26.81 -0.60 -3.40
CA GLY A 33 -27.82 0.09 -2.62
C GLY A 33 -27.66 -0.06 -1.10
N ILE A 34 -26.70 -0.87 -0.63
CA ILE A 34 -26.54 -1.27 0.77
C ILE A 34 -25.12 -0.93 1.29
N VAL A 35 -24.09 -1.12 0.46
CA VAL A 35 -22.68 -0.93 0.82
C VAL A 35 -22.09 0.30 0.15
N ASP A 36 -20.99 0.82 0.70
CA ASP A 36 -20.29 1.99 0.17
C ASP A 36 -19.27 1.66 -0.93
N GLY A 37 -18.96 0.37 -1.13
CA GLY A 37 -17.99 -0.06 -2.14
C GLY A 37 -17.76 -1.55 -2.17
N PHE A 38 -16.91 -1.99 -3.12
CA PHE A 38 -16.57 -3.39 -3.35
C PHE A 38 -15.06 -3.60 -3.31
N ARG A 39 -14.62 -4.60 -2.57
CA ARG A 39 -13.30 -5.21 -2.77
C ARG A 39 -13.50 -6.41 -3.70
N CYS A 40 -12.86 -6.35 -4.85
CA CYS A 40 -12.98 -7.36 -5.88
C CYS A 40 -11.80 -8.32 -5.80
N ASP A 41 -12.12 -9.57 -5.45
CA ASP A 41 -11.15 -10.63 -5.26
C ASP A 41 -10.52 -11.00 -6.60
N VAL A 42 -9.18 -11.10 -6.63
CA VAL A 42 -8.39 -11.51 -7.81
C VAL A 42 -8.82 -10.79 -9.09
N ALA A 43 -9.09 -9.49 -8.99
CA ALA A 43 -9.66 -8.67 -10.05
C ALA A 43 -8.90 -8.79 -11.38
N SER A 44 -7.56 -8.94 -11.32
CA SER A 44 -6.69 -9.06 -12.50
C SER A 44 -7.00 -10.25 -13.40
N PHE A 45 -7.70 -11.28 -12.93
CA PHE A 45 -8.08 -12.44 -13.73
C PHE A 45 -9.50 -12.36 -14.32
N VAL A 46 -10.23 -11.30 -13.99
CA VAL A 46 -11.54 -11.01 -14.59
C VAL A 46 -11.35 -9.99 -15.72
N PRO A 47 -12.00 -10.18 -16.88
CA PRO A 47 -11.86 -9.24 -18.00
C PRO A 47 -12.16 -7.79 -17.60
N LEU A 48 -11.31 -6.86 -18.02
CA LEU A 48 -11.47 -5.43 -17.72
C LEU A 48 -12.83 -4.91 -18.22
N GLU A 49 -13.26 -5.37 -19.37
CA GLU A 49 -14.55 -5.01 -19.97
C GLU A 49 -15.73 -5.36 -19.05
N PHE A 50 -15.65 -6.47 -18.30
CA PHE A 50 -16.65 -6.81 -17.31
C PHE A 50 -16.69 -5.76 -16.19
N TRP A 51 -15.52 -5.37 -15.66
CA TRP A 51 -15.44 -4.38 -14.60
C TRP A 51 -15.96 -3.00 -15.03
N LEU A 52 -15.63 -2.58 -16.25
CA LEU A 52 -16.13 -1.32 -16.82
C LEU A 52 -17.66 -1.34 -16.97
N GLU A 53 -18.25 -2.44 -17.45
CA GLU A 53 -19.68 -2.58 -17.56
C GLU A 53 -20.38 -2.64 -16.19
N ALA A 54 -19.80 -3.40 -15.26
CA ALA A 54 -20.31 -3.50 -13.88
C ALA A 54 -20.29 -2.13 -13.18
N ARG A 55 -19.17 -1.38 -13.30
CA ARG A 55 -19.07 -0.03 -12.76
C ARG A 55 -20.12 0.90 -13.32
N ALA A 56 -20.28 0.94 -14.63
CA ALA A 56 -21.29 1.77 -15.31
C ALA A 56 -22.73 1.41 -14.92
N ALA A 57 -23.00 0.16 -14.56
CA ALA A 57 -24.30 -0.26 -14.05
C ALA A 57 -24.52 0.19 -12.61
N VAL A 58 -23.50 0.03 -11.75
CA VAL A 58 -23.54 0.41 -10.34
C VAL A 58 -23.65 1.92 -10.14
N GLU A 59 -22.95 2.73 -10.96
CA GLU A 59 -23.01 4.20 -10.91
C GLU A 59 -24.44 4.78 -11.03
N LYS A 60 -25.36 4.06 -11.66
CA LYS A 60 -26.77 4.47 -11.78
C LYS A 60 -27.51 4.39 -10.45
N VAL A 61 -27.03 3.59 -9.50
CA VAL A 61 -27.64 3.34 -8.19
C VAL A 61 -26.82 4.02 -7.08
N ASN A 62 -25.50 3.93 -7.14
CA ASN A 62 -24.58 4.52 -6.19
C ASN A 62 -23.38 5.13 -6.93
N PRO A 63 -23.45 6.42 -7.30
CA PRO A 63 -22.37 7.10 -8.03
C PRO A 63 -21.09 7.29 -7.19
N ASP A 64 -21.18 7.19 -5.87
CA ASP A 64 -20.06 7.34 -4.94
C ASP A 64 -19.47 5.98 -4.51
N CYS A 65 -19.88 4.88 -5.16
CA CYS A 65 -19.39 3.54 -4.86
C CYS A 65 -17.88 3.42 -5.09
N ILE A 66 -17.15 2.99 -4.07
CA ILE A 66 -15.69 2.81 -4.11
C ILE A 66 -15.37 1.42 -4.67
N TRP A 67 -14.40 1.36 -5.61
CA TRP A 67 -13.95 0.13 -6.21
C TRP A 67 -12.49 -0.15 -5.86
N LEU A 68 -12.24 -1.27 -5.16
CA LEU A 68 -10.93 -1.75 -4.76
C LEU A 68 -10.59 -3.06 -5.47
N ALA A 69 -9.57 -3.05 -6.32
CA ALA A 69 -9.06 -4.25 -6.96
C ALA A 69 -8.04 -4.95 -6.08
N GLU A 70 -8.21 -6.24 -5.87
CA GLU A 70 -7.09 -7.09 -5.51
C GLU A 70 -6.34 -7.46 -6.78
N THR A 71 -5.21 -6.80 -7.00
CA THR A 71 -4.26 -7.13 -8.07
C THR A 71 -3.44 -8.37 -7.70
N VAL A 72 -2.59 -8.83 -8.60
CA VAL A 72 -1.71 -9.96 -8.35
C VAL A 72 -0.24 -9.56 -8.48
N HIS A 73 0.65 -10.30 -7.82
CA HIS A 73 2.08 -10.13 -8.00
C HIS A 73 2.47 -10.18 -9.48
N GLN A 74 3.35 -9.29 -9.92
CA GLN A 74 3.76 -9.20 -11.34
C GLN A 74 4.31 -10.53 -11.87
N SER A 75 5.09 -11.23 -11.06
CA SER A 75 5.63 -12.55 -11.43
C SER A 75 4.51 -13.55 -11.70
N TYR A 76 3.45 -13.53 -10.89
CA TYR A 76 2.30 -14.41 -11.03
C TYR A 76 1.43 -14.05 -12.25
N GLY A 77 1.18 -12.76 -12.48
CA GLY A 77 0.49 -12.29 -13.69
C GLY A 77 1.26 -12.68 -14.98
N CYS A 78 2.60 -12.53 -14.96
CA CYS A 78 3.43 -13.00 -16.07
C CYS A 78 3.35 -14.53 -16.27
N TYR A 79 3.33 -15.30 -15.18
CA TYR A 79 3.16 -16.74 -15.24
C TYR A 79 1.80 -17.10 -15.84
N ALA A 80 0.71 -16.52 -15.38
CA ALA A 80 -0.64 -16.76 -15.86
C ALA A 80 -0.75 -16.51 -17.39
N ARG A 81 -0.27 -15.37 -17.86
CA ARG A 81 -0.25 -15.03 -19.29
C ARG A 81 0.53 -16.03 -20.13
N ARG A 82 1.66 -16.57 -19.64
CA ARG A 82 2.41 -17.64 -20.31
C ARG A 82 1.61 -18.93 -20.44
N GLN A 83 0.67 -19.18 -19.53
CA GLN A 83 -0.24 -20.32 -19.60
C GLN A 83 -1.49 -20.05 -20.48
N GLY A 84 -1.58 -18.87 -21.09
CA GLY A 84 -2.73 -18.46 -21.88
C GLY A 84 -3.94 -18.04 -21.04
N ILE A 85 -3.73 -17.74 -19.75
CA ILE A 85 -4.76 -17.25 -18.84
C ILE A 85 -4.75 -15.72 -18.93
N TYR A 86 -5.94 -15.11 -19.00
CA TYR A 86 -6.08 -13.66 -18.94
C TYR A 86 -5.53 -13.13 -17.60
N SER A 87 -4.80 -12.05 -17.67
CA SER A 87 -4.36 -11.29 -16.50
C SER A 87 -4.18 -9.84 -16.92
N ALA A 88 -5.00 -8.95 -16.39
CA ALA A 88 -4.87 -7.51 -16.59
C ALA A 88 -3.54 -7.00 -16.05
N LEU A 89 -3.14 -5.83 -16.48
CA LEU A 89 -2.05 -5.06 -15.90
C LEU A 89 -2.67 -4.05 -14.94
N ASP A 90 -2.01 -3.76 -13.84
CA ASP A 90 -2.42 -2.71 -12.88
C ASP A 90 -2.73 -1.38 -13.59
N TYR A 91 -1.93 -1.03 -14.61
CA TYR A 91 -2.18 0.17 -15.40
C TYR A 91 -3.58 0.18 -16.05
N ASP A 92 -4.01 -0.96 -16.58
CA ASP A 92 -5.32 -1.07 -17.26
C ASP A 92 -6.46 -1.10 -16.22
N GLU A 93 -6.22 -1.70 -15.05
CA GLU A 93 -7.24 -1.83 -13.99
C GLU A 93 -7.63 -0.48 -13.40
N PHE A 94 -6.75 0.54 -13.42
CA PHE A 94 -7.11 1.92 -13.04
C PHE A 94 -8.19 2.58 -13.92
N GLU A 95 -8.55 1.98 -15.05
CA GLU A 95 -9.73 2.43 -15.82
C GLU A 95 -11.05 2.06 -15.12
N ALA A 96 -11.06 0.97 -14.33
CA ALA A 96 -12.26 0.46 -13.67
C ALA A 96 -12.23 0.61 -12.14
N PHE A 97 -11.06 0.78 -11.51
CA PHE A 97 -10.90 0.78 -10.07
C PHE A 97 -10.34 2.10 -9.54
N ASP A 98 -10.81 2.49 -8.35
CA ASP A 98 -10.35 3.69 -7.66
C ASP A 98 -9.09 3.42 -6.84
N ILE A 99 -8.93 2.19 -6.35
CA ILE A 99 -7.85 1.75 -5.48
C ILE A 99 -7.41 0.35 -5.91
N GLU A 100 -6.12 0.08 -5.88
CA GLU A 100 -5.55 -1.23 -6.17
C GLU A 100 -4.54 -1.65 -5.09
N TYR A 101 -4.49 -2.95 -4.78
CA TYR A 101 -3.44 -3.50 -3.92
C TYR A 101 -2.05 -3.24 -4.51
N GLU A 102 -1.05 -3.02 -3.66
CA GLU A 102 0.33 -2.77 -4.13
C GLU A 102 1.17 -4.03 -4.33
N TYR A 103 0.57 -5.08 -4.90
CA TYR A 103 1.30 -6.32 -5.17
C TYR A 103 2.36 -6.18 -6.27
N ASP A 104 2.31 -5.13 -7.06
CA ASP A 104 3.30 -4.79 -8.09
C ASP A 104 4.71 -4.55 -7.51
N VAL A 105 4.83 -4.00 -6.30
CA VAL A 105 6.12 -3.75 -5.63
C VAL A 105 6.37 -4.67 -4.43
N ARG A 106 5.40 -5.49 -4.03
CA ARG A 106 5.47 -6.33 -2.84
C ARG A 106 6.66 -7.28 -2.85
N GLU A 107 6.96 -7.92 -3.98
CA GLU A 107 8.11 -8.82 -4.09
C GLU A 107 9.44 -8.10 -3.84
N ALA A 108 9.57 -6.83 -4.24
CA ALA A 108 10.76 -6.03 -3.96
C ALA A 108 10.84 -5.66 -2.48
N PHE A 109 9.72 -5.29 -1.86
CA PHE A 109 9.67 -5.05 -0.42
C PHE A 109 10.10 -6.27 0.39
N ASP A 110 9.56 -7.44 0.08
CA ASP A 110 9.91 -8.69 0.76
C ASP A 110 11.37 -9.08 0.58
N LYS A 111 11.95 -8.85 -0.61
CA LYS A 111 13.38 -9.04 -0.86
C LYS A 111 14.24 -8.08 -0.05
N TYR A 112 13.81 -6.83 0.09
CA TYR A 112 14.50 -5.86 0.93
C TYR A 112 14.45 -6.28 2.42
N LEU A 113 13.29 -6.70 2.93
CA LEU A 113 13.17 -7.21 4.31
C LEU A 113 14.13 -8.37 4.59
N ARG A 114 14.31 -9.29 3.64
CA ARG A 114 15.24 -10.41 3.74
C ARG A 114 16.70 -10.04 3.48
N GLY A 115 17.00 -8.79 3.12
CA GLY A 115 18.36 -8.34 2.80
C GLY A 115 18.89 -8.84 1.45
N GLU A 116 18.03 -9.27 0.55
CA GLU A 116 18.39 -9.77 -0.80
C GLU A 116 18.64 -8.63 -1.78
N ILE A 117 18.09 -7.45 -1.52
CA ILE A 117 18.32 -6.22 -2.28
C ILE A 117 18.52 -5.05 -1.32
N VAL A 118 19.18 -3.98 -1.78
CA VAL A 118 19.35 -2.73 -1.04
C VAL A 118 18.08 -1.89 -1.07
N LEU A 119 17.98 -0.93 -0.16
CA LEU A 119 16.79 -0.08 0.01
C LEU A 119 16.48 0.71 -1.26
N SER A 120 17.47 1.27 -1.94
CA SER A 120 17.29 2.04 -3.17
C SER A 120 16.55 1.25 -4.25
N HIS A 121 16.80 -0.05 -4.40
CA HIS A 121 16.09 -0.87 -5.39
C HIS A 121 14.58 -0.96 -5.11
N TYR A 122 14.18 -1.07 -3.83
CA TYR A 122 12.77 -1.04 -3.46
C TYR A 122 12.15 0.35 -3.71
N LEU A 123 12.85 1.43 -3.31
CA LEU A 123 12.35 2.79 -3.50
C LEU A 123 12.27 3.18 -4.99
N ASP A 124 13.16 2.67 -5.83
CA ASP A 124 13.10 2.87 -7.28
C ASP A 124 11.82 2.28 -7.89
N MET A 125 11.33 1.14 -7.34
CA MET A 125 10.03 0.60 -7.77
C MET A 125 8.87 1.51 -7.39
N LEU A 126 8.92 2.17 -6.22
CA LEU A 126 7.92 3.16 -5.84
C LEU A 126 7.97 4.41 -6.74
N ASN A 127 9.17 4.89 -7.07
CA ASN A 127 9.34 6.00 -8.01
C ASN A 127 8.84 5.64 -9.42
N PHE A 128 9.04 4.38 -9.83
CA PHE A 128 8.58 3.90 -11.14
C PHE A 128 7.06 3.95 -11.27
N GLN A 129 6.31 3.78 -10.18
CA GLN A 129 4.85 3.91 -10.18
C GLN A 129 4.41 5.33 -10.63
N GLU A 130 5.15 6.39 -10.25
CA GLU A 130 4.87 7.77 -10.70
C GLU A 130 5.02 7.94 -12.22
N ALA A 131 5.84 7.12 -12.87
CA ALA A 131 6.07 7.19 -14.31
C ALA A 131 5.11 6.31 -15.12
N VAL A 132 4.56 5.25 -14.53
CA VAL A 132 3.77 4.23 -15.23
C VAL A 132 2.28 4.43 -15.05
N TYR A 133 1.85 4.83 -13.84
CA TYR A 133 0.43 4.95 -13.53
C TYR A 133 -0.13 6.35 -13.81
N PRO A 134 -1.46 6.50 -13.93
CA PRO A 134 -2.11 7.79 -14.04
C PRO A 134 -1.75 8.69 -12.83
N ALA A 135 -1.66 10.01 -13.01
CA ALA A 135 -1.24 10.92 -11.95
C ALA A 135 -2.08 10.80 -10.65
N ASN A 136 -3.33 10.39 -10.77
CA ASN A 136 -4.27 10.19 -9.65
C ASN A 136 -4.32 8.75 -9.14
N TYR A 137 -3.37 7.87 -9.52
CA TYR A 137 -3.36 6.49 -9.05
C TYR A 137 -3.38 6.40 -7.53
N ASN A 138 -4.06 5.38 -7.02
CA ASN A 138 -4.20 5.14 -5.59
C ASN A 138 -3.95 3.67 -5.26
N LYS A 139 -2.76 3.35 -4.77
CA LYS A 139 -2.42 2.01 -4.29
C LYS A 139 -2.85 1.84 -2.84
N LEU A 140 -3.40 0.68 -2.51
CA LEU A 140 -3.63 0.23 -1.15
C LEU A 140 -2.31 -0.24 -0.55
N ARG A 141 -1.68 0.61 0.25
CA ARG A 141 -0.37 0.40 0.89
C ARG A 141 -0.51 -0.39 2.18
N PHE A 142 0.28 -1.44 2.35
CA PHE A 142 0.24 -2.27 3.56
C PHE A 142 1.61 -2.86 3.89
N LEU A 143 1.86 -3.05 5.18
CA LEU A 143 3.00 -3.84 5.66
C LEU A 143 2.63 -5.33 5.72
N GLU A 144 1.39 -5.61 6.06
CA GLU A 144 0.80 -6.94 6.22
C GLU A 144 -0.68 -6.93 5.81
N ASN A 145 -1.22 -8.09 5.47
CA ASN A 145 -2.64 -8.31 5.26
C ASN A 145 -3.00 -9.78 5.56
N HIS A 146 -4.21 -10.23 5.23
CA HIS A 146 -4.66 -11.60 5.49
C HIS A 146 -3.91 -12.68 4.71
N ASP A 147 -3.25 -12.32 3.59
CA ASP A 147 -2.48 -13.23 2.72
C ASP A 147 -0.96 -13.08 2.91
N GLN A 148 -0.52 -12.10 3.70
CA GLN A 148 0.90 -11.82 3.88
C GLN A 148 1.33 -12.04 5.33
N PRO A 149 2.59 -12.44 5.55
CA PRO A 149 3.12 -12.56 6.90
C PRO A 149 2.93 -11.27 7.72
N ARG A 150 2.76 -11.42 9.02
CA ARG A 150 2.77 -10.29 9.95
C ARG A 150 4.12 -9.57 9.87
N ILE A 151 4.11 -8.24 9.81
CA ILE A 151 5.35 -7.45 9.75
C ILE A 151 6.23 -7.70 10.98
N CYS A 152 5.64 -7.89 12.16
CA CYS A 152 6.35 -8.18 13.40
C CYS A 152 7.10 -9.51 13.37
N SER A 153 6.78 -10.44 12.45
CA SER A 153 7.56 -11.67 12.26
C SER A 153 8.88 -11.43 11.51
N SER A 154 9.00 -10.32 10.80
CA SER A 154 10.18 -9.94 10.01
C SER A 154 10.93 -8.73 10.58
N VAL A 155 10.24 -7.88 11.35
CA VAL A 155 10.78 -6.67 11.96
C VAL A 155 10.59 -6.78 13.48
N GLU A 156 11.60 -7.30 14.17
CA GLU A 156 11.50 -7.64 15.60
C GLU A 156 11.67 -6.42 16.53
N ARG A 157 12.45 -5.41 16.09
CA ARG A 157 12.72 -4.23 16.91
C ARG A 157 11.57 -3.24 16.82
N GLU A 158 11.02 -2.85 17.95
CA GLU A 158 9.93 -1.87 18.04
C GLU A 158 10.26 -0.54 17.34
N CYS A 159 11.49 -0.04 17.52
CA CYS A 159 11.94 1.19 16.87
C CYS A 159 11.95 1.10 15.34
N ASP A 160 12.27 -0.07 14.76
CA ASP A 160 12.19 -0.29 13.33
C ASP A 160 10.73 -0.33 12.89
N LEU A 161 9.87 -1.05 13.62
CA LEU A 161 8.45 -1.15 13.32
C LEU A 161 7.75 0.21 13.31
N VAL A 162 8.12 1.10 14.24
CA VAL A 162 7.65 2.50 14.26
C VAL A 162 8.06 3.23 12.99
N ASN A 163 9.32 3.04 12.52
CA ASN A 163 9.79 3.62 11.26
C ASN A 163 9.04 3.06 10.04
N TYR A 164 8.87 1.73 9.94
CA TYR A 164 8.09 1.11 8.85
C TYR A 164 6.64 1.60 8.84
N THR A 165 6.03 1.74 10.01
CA THR A 165 4.65 2.22 10.12
C THR A 165 4.53 3.69 9.69
N ALA A 166 5.45 4.56 10.12
CA ALA A 166 5.48 5.95 9.70
C ALA A 166 5.77 6.10 8.20
N PHE A 167 6.70 5.30 7.66
CA PHE A 167 6.99 5.19 6.24
C PHE A 167 5.73 4.81 5.44
N LEU A 168 5.01 3.76 5.84
CA LEU A 168 3.76 3.32 5.22
C LEU A 168 2.74 4.48 5.11
N TYR A 169 2.53 5.22 6.19
CA TYR A 169 1.59 6.34 6.19
C TYR A 169 2.05 7.50 5.31
N PHE A 170 3.35 7.68 5.13
CA PHE A 170 3.88 8.74 4.27
C PHE A 170 3.71 8.44 2.78
N LEU A 171 3.69 7.17 2.37
CA LEU A 171 3.53 6.77 0.97
C LEU A 171 2.25 7.35 0.35
N LYS A 172 2.32 7.68 -0.94
CA LYS A 172 1.15 8.05 -1.76
C LYS A 172 0.22 6.85 -1.87
N GLY A 173 -1.08 7.07 -1.68
CA GLY A 173 -2.10 6.03 -1.72
C GLY A 173 -2.87 5.87 -0.41
N THR A 174 -3.74 4.89 -0.36
CA THR A 174 -4.55 4.52 0.80
C THR A 174 -3.76 3.58 1.71
N THR A 175 -3.87 3.76 3.02
CA THR A 175 -3.18 2.89 4.00
C THR A 175 -4.14 1.83 4.54
N LEU A 176 -3.74 0.57 4.47
CA LEU A 176 -4.41 -0.55 5.12
C LEU A 176 -3.66 -0.89 6.42
N ILE A 177 -4.42 -1.03 7.50
CA ILE A 177 -3.97 -1.62 8.76
C ILE A 177 -4.75 -2.92 8.95
N TYR A 178 -4.05 -4.03 8.99
CA TYR A 178 -4.66 -5.33 9.21
C TYR A 178 -4.95 -5.52 10.71
N ALA A 179 -6.12 -6.09 11.02
CA ALA A 179 -6.55 -6.28 12.41
C ALA A 179 -5.49 -7.03 13.24
N GLY A 180 -5.08 -6.43 14.36
CA GLY A 180 -3.99 -6.93 15.22
C GLY A 180 -2.62 -6.31 14.93
N GLN A 181 -2.43 -5.60 13.83
CA GLN A 181 -1.21 -4.84 13.56
C GLN A 181 -1.00 -3.75 14.60
N GLU A 182 -2.08 -3.14 15.06
CA GLU A 182 -2.07 -2.14 16.13
C GLU A 182 -1.57 -2.68 17.48
N PHE A 183 -1.62 -3.98 17.67
CA PHE A 183 -1.11 -4.69 18.86
C PHE A 183 0.20 -5.46 18.61
N GLU A 184 0.84 -5.21 17.48
CA GLU A 184 2.09 -5.86 17.07
C GLU A 184 1.99 -7.41 17.08
N ASN A 185 0.85 -7.95 16.63
CA ASN A 185 0.68 -9.40 16.52
C ASN A 185 1.70 -9.99 15.54
N SER A 186 2.39 -11.03 15.96
CA SER A 186 3.32 -11.79 15.12
C SER A 186 2.69 -13.05 14.50
N HIS A 187 1.55 -13.49 15.01
CA HIS A 187 0.81 -14.64 14.48
C HIS A 187 -0.17 -14.21 13.40
N LEU A 188 -0.04 -14.81 12.21
CA LEU A 188 -1.02 -14.66 11.14
C LEU A 188 -2.17 -15.65 11.38
N PRO A 189 -3.42 -15.17 11.60
CA PRO A 189 -4.55 -16.05 11.82
C PRO A 189 -4.83 -16.92 10.59
N SER A 190 -5.34 -18.12 10.82
CA SER A 190 -5.84 -18.98 9.75
C SER A 190 -7.00 -18.31 9.00
N LEU A 191 -7.02 -18.46 7.68
CA LEU A 191 -8.15 -18.03 6.85
C LEU A 191 -9.37 -18.97 6.96
N PHE A 192 -9.16 -20.20 7.44
CA PHE A 192 -10.16 -21.27 7.41
C PHE A 192 -10.62 -21.69 8.81
N GLU A 193 -9.87 -21.34 9.86
CA GLU A 193 -10.18 -21.72 11.24
C GLU A 193 -10.56 -20.47 12.06
N ARG A 194 -11.32 -20.66 13.12
CA ARG A 194 -11.70 -19.58 14.02
C ARG A 194 -10.55 -19.26 14.97
N GLU A 195 -9.74 -18.28 14.64
CA GLU A 195 -8.66 -17.76 15.47
C GLU A 195 -8.93 -16.29 15.83
N PRO A 196 -9.20 -15.97 17.09
CA PRO A 196 -9.38 -14.58 17.52
C PRO A 196 -8.04 -13.83 17.50
N ILE A 197 -8.09 -12.56 17.15
CA ILE A 197 -6.95 -11.65 17.24
C ILE A 197 -6.59 -11.44 18.71
N ASP A 198 -5.32 -11.67 19.06
CA ASP A 198 -4.81 -11.35 20.39
C ASP A 198 -4.67 -9.82 20.53
N ARG A 199 -5.32 -9.26 21.52
CA ARG A 199 -5.29 -7.84 21.87
C ARG A 199 -4.53 -7.56 23.17
N ASP A 200 -4.01 -8.59 23.81
CA ASP A 200 -3.28 -8.51 25.10
C ASP A 200 -1.81 -8.90 24.91
N THR A 201 -1.19 -8.34 23.89
CA THR A 201 0.24 -8.55 23.58
C THR A 201 1.18 -7.73 24.48
N GLY A 202 0.64 -6.79 25.26
CA GLY A 202 1.40 -5.79 26.00
C GLY A 202 1.95 -4.66 25.13
N ARG A 203 1.53 -4.60 23.86
CA ARG A 203 1.91 -3.57 22.86
C ARG A 203 0.65 -2.89 22.35
N ASP A 204 0.77 -1.58 22.08
CA ASP A 204 -0.33 -0.78 21.53
C ASP A 204 0.21 0.41 20.75
N MET A 205 0.07 0.37 19.43
CA MET A 205 0.46 1.44 18.52
C MET A 205 -0.70 2.36 18.15
N SER A 206 -1.89 2.22 18.75
CA SER A 206 -3.10 2.95 18.35
C SER A 206 -2.92 4.47 18.38
N ALA A 207 -2.21 5.00 19.38
CA ALA A 207 -1.92 6.43 19.48
C ALA A 207 -1.02 6.91 18.33
N LEU A 208 0.00 6.12 17.94
CA LEU A 208 0.86 6.40 16.79
C LEU A 208 0.07 6.36 15.49
N LEU A 209 -0.74 5.33 15.28
CA LEU A 209 -1.59 5.19 14.09
C LEU A 209 -2.55 6.36 13.94
N ALA A 210 -3.21 6.78 15.02
CA ALA A 210 -4.10 7.95 15.03
C ALA A 210 -3.34 9.24 14.66
N ARG A 211 -2.13 9.43 15.20
CA ARG A 211 -1.26 10.58 14.88
C ARG A 211 -0.87 10.56 13.40
N LEU A 212 -0.36 9.44 12.90
CA LEU A 212 0.04 9.28 11.52
C LEU A 212 -1.12 9.45 10.53
N HIS A 213 -2.32 8.97 10.88
CA HIS A 213 -3.52 9.23 10.11
C HIS A 213 -3.84 10.73 10.03
N GLY A 214 -3.76 11.44 11.17
CA GLY A 214 -3.92 12.89 11.20
C GLY A 214 -2.90 13.62 10.31
N ILE A 215 -1.65 13.18 10.29
CA ILE A 215 -0.60 13.71 9.41
C ILE A 215 -0.93 13.41 7.94
N LYS A 216 -1.30 12.15 7.61
CA LYS A 216 -1.65 11.74 6.25
C LYS A 216 -2.79 12.59 5.66
N ARG A 217 -3.78 12.94 6.45
CA ARG A 217 -4.88 13.83 6.03
C ARG A 217 -4.42 15.26 5.66
N ARG A 218 -3.26 15.71 6.14
CA ARG A 218 -2.69 17.04 5.78
C ARG A 218 -2.05 17.04 4.40
N PHE A 219 -1.68 15.88 3.87
CA PHE A 219 -0.97 15.78 2.60
C PHE A 219 -1.83 16.19 1.39
N GLY A 220 -3.18 16.09 1.51
CA GLY A 220 -4.07 16.34 0.38
C GLY A 220 -3.88 15.34 -0.77
N CYS A 221 -4.31 15.73 -1.96
CA CYS A 221 -3.97 15.02 -3.19
C CYS A 221 -2.49 15.28 -3.50
N ALA A 222 -1.71 14.23 -3.66
CA ALA A 222 -0.30 14.36 -4.02
C ALA A 222 -0.17 14.57 -5.53
N ASP A 223 0.46 15.68 -5.91
CA ASP A 223 0.79 15.99 -7.31
C ASP A 223 2.02 15.17 -7.76
N TYR A 224 2.92 14.86 -6.82
CA TYR A 224 4.11 14.04 -7.05
C TYR A 224 4.57 13.34 -5.77
N PHE A 225 5.36 12.31 -5.97
CA PHE A 225 6.06 11.55 -4.93
C PHE A 225 7.47 11.20 -5.42
N VAL A 226 8.46 11.39 -4.56
CA VAL A 226 9.86 11.02 -4.85
C VAL A 226 10.46 10.35 -3.63
N ALA A 227 11.16 9.25 -3.85
CA ALA A 227 11.90 8.54 -2.81
C ALA A 227 13.38 8.37 -3.20
N SER A 228 14.24 8.49 -2.20
CA SER A 228 15.68 8.21 -2.31
C SER A 228 16.15 7.46 -1.07
N ALA A 229 17.29 6.78 -1.16
CA ALA A 229 17.85 5.99 -0.07
C ALA A 229 19.28 6.39 0.26
N ASP A 230 19.62 6.31 1.54
CA ASP A 230 20.97 6.02 2.02
C ASP A 230 21.06 4.51 2.29
N ASP A 231 21.63 3.78 1.35
CA ASP A 231 21.74 2.31 1.44
C ASP A 231 22.70 1.85 2.55
N GLU A 232 23.70 2.67 2.88
CA GLU A 232 24.66 2.34 3.94
C GLU A 232 24.00 2.26 5.31
N HIS A 233 23.06 3.17 5.60
CA HIS A 233 22.37 3.27 6.88
C HIS A 233 20.89 2.84 6.81
N ASN A 234 20.43 2.31 5.68
CA ASN A 234 19.02 1.91 5.47
C ASN A 234 18.01 3.02 5.81
N ILE A 235 18.32 4.25 5.37
CA ILE A 235 17.45 5.41 5.59
C ILE A 235 16.75 5.79 4.30
N ALA A 236 15.41 5.77 4.32
CA ALA A 236 14.57 6.28 3.25
C ALA A 236 14.33 7.79 3.46
N VAL A 237 14.55 8.57 2.41
CA VAL A 237 14.23 10.01 2.36
C VAL A 237 13.19 10.23 1.28
N LEU A 238 12.03 10.68 1.68
CA LEU A 238 10.86 10.84 0.84
C LEU A 238 10.41 12.30 0.78
N GLU A 239 9.95 12.68 -0.38
CA GLU A 239 9.27 13.96 -0.60
C GLU A 239 7.93 13.71 -1.29
N ARG A 240 6.91 14.45 -0.88
CA ARG A 240 5.65 14.53 -1.61
C ARG A 240 5.12 15.96 -1.58
N GLY A 241 4.51 16.35 -2.67
CA GLY A 241 3.89 17.67 -2.82
C GLY A 241 2.46 17.56 -3.31
N GLY A 242 1.67 18.54 -2.96
CA GLY A 242 0.28 18.71 -3.41
C GLY A 242 -0.35 19.94 -2.76
N ASP A 243 -1.29 20.56 -3.46
CA ASP A 243 -2.02 21.74 -2.99
C ASP A 243 -1.07 22.91 -2.54
N GLY A 244 0.09 23.03 -3.21
CA GLY A 244 1.09 24.05 -2.90
C GLY A 244 1.92 23.79 -1.64
N LYS A 245 1.83 22.62 -1.05
CA LYS A 245 2.59 22.19 0.13
C LYS A 245 3.64 21.16 -0.24
N ARG A 246 4.73 21.14 0.54
CA ARG A 246 5.78 20.12 0.44
C ARG A 246 5.96 19.45 1.78
N PHE A 247 5.94 18.13 1.78
CA PHE A 247 6.18 17.32 2.96
C PHE A 247 7.39 16.44 2.73
N PHE A 248 8.20 16.31 3.78
CA PHE A 248 9.40 15.50 3.79
C PHE A 248 9.30 14.43 4.87
N GLY A 249 9.77 13.22 4.54
CA GLY A 249 9.84 12.09 5.46
C GLY A 249 11.24 11.50 5.48
N VAL A 250 11.76 11.20 6.67
CA VAL A 250 13.04 10.49 6.86
C VAL A 250 12.78 9.31 7.78
N PHE A 251 13.03 8.11 7.28
CA PHE A 251 12.69 6.86 7.94
C PHE A 251 13.89 5.93 7.99
N SER A 252 14.44 5.74 9.19
CA SER A 252 15.53 4.80 9.41
C SER A 252 14.98 3.39 9.62
N LEU A 253 14.89 2.61 8.54
CA LEU A 253 14.24 1.30 8.56
C LEU A 253 15.00 0.22 9.35
N ARG A 254 16.18 0.55 9.84
CA ARG A 254 16.96 -0.27 10.78
C ARG A 254 17.41 0.53 12.00
N SER A 255 16.74 1.66 12.29
CA SER A 255 16.99 2.57 13.43
C SER A 255 18.45 2.97 13.58
N GLU A 256 19.12 3.21 12.46
CA GLU A 256 20.49 3.70 12.41
C GLU A 256 20.51 5.24 12.44
N CYS A 257 21.57 5.79 12.98
CA CYS A 257 21.78 7.24 13.07
C CYS A 257 22.75 7.68 12.00
N ALA A 258 22.33 8.59 11.11
CA ALA A 258 23.19 9.16 10.09
C ALA A 258 22.76 10.56 9.69
N GLU A 259 23.62 11.27 8.99
CA GLU A 259 23.30 12.52 8.33
C GLU A 259 23.04 12.23 6.85
N VAL A 260 21.82 12.47 6.40
CA VAL A 260 21.39 12.15 5.03
C VAL A 260 21.11 13.41 4.21
N LYS A 261 21.24 13.29 2.90
CA LYS A 261 20.88 14.36 1.96
C LYS A 261 19.36 14.49 1.86
N ILE A 262 18.88 15.74 1.78
CA ILE A 262 17.45 16.05 1.62
C ILE A 262 17.29 17.32 0.76
N GLU A 263 16.24 17.37 -0.07
CA GLU A 263 15.97 18.52 -0.95
C GLU A 263 15.06 19.59 -0.29
N ALA A 264 14.86 19.48 1.05
CA ALA A 264 14.17 20.52 1.79
C ALA A 264 15.03 21.79 1.92
N PRO A 265 14.43 22.99 1.98
CA PRO A 265 15.16 24.22 2.28
C PRO A 265 15.85 24.18 3.63
N ASP A 266 16.99 24.87 3.76
CA ASP A 266 17.65 25.03 5.06
C ASP A 266 16.74 25.77 6.04
N GLY A 267 16.62 25.25 7.25
CA GLY A 267 15.72 25.81 8.27
C GLY A 267 15.51 24.91 9.49
N GLU A 268 14.72 25.43 10.42
CA GLU A 268 14.24 24.67 11.57
C GLU A 268 12.77 24.33 11.37
N TYR A 269 12.40 23.07 11.59
CA TYR A 269 11.06 22.53 11.39
C TYR A 269 10.58 21.77 12.63
N GLU A 270 9.29 21.55 12.72
CA GLU A 270 8.68 20.67 13.72
C GLU A 270 8.44 19.28 13.13
N ASN A 271 8.94 18.24 13.79
CA ASN A 271 8.55 16.86 13.47
C ASN A 271 7.08 16.65 13.84
N LEU A 272 6.25 16.41 12.84
CA LEU A 272 4.79 16.26 13.02
C LEU A 272 4.40 15.03 13.84
N ILE A 273 5.32 14.07 14.03
CA ILE A 273 5.06 12.85 14.80
C ILE A 273 5.10 13.13 16.31
N ASP A 274 6.14 13.82 16.80
CA ASP A 274 6.41 13.98 18.23
C ASP A 274 6.62 15.43 18.67
N SER A 275 6.47 16.39 17.76
CA SER A 275 6.71 17.81 17.95
C SER A 275 8.15 18.16 18.33
N SER A 276 9.11 17.26 18.13
CA SER A 276 10.52 17.58 18.29
C SER A 276 10.98 18.55 17.19
N ARG A 277 12.07 19.27 17.48
CA ARG A 277 12.67 20.18 16.51
C ARG A 277 13.66 19.43 15.62
N VAL A 278 13.57 19.63 14.31
CA VAL A 278 14.51 19.12 13.32
C VAL A 278 15.13 20.28 12.55
N THR A 279 16.38 20.13 12.16
CA THR A 279 17.15 21.16 11.46
C THR A 279 17.63 20.61 10.13
N VAL A 280 17.35 21.32 9.05
CA VAL A 280 17.97 21.11 7.74
C VAL A 280 19.05 22.17 7.55
N LYS A 281 20.26 21.73 7.23
CA LYS A 281 21.40 22.61 6.98
C LYS A 281 22.29 22.06 5.86
N ASP A 282 22.67 22.90 4.94
CA ASP A 282 23.48 22.53 3.78
C ASP A 282 22.88 21.34 2.98
N SER A 283 21.55 21.33 2.82
CA SER A 283 20.75 20.24 2.21
C SER A 283 20.94 18.89 2.91
N ARG A 284 21.14 18.90 4.22
CA ARG A 284 21.29 17.68 5.05
C ARG A 284 20.43 17.74 6.30
N ILE A 285 20.01 16.56 6.74
CA ILE A 285 19.25 16.37 7.98
C ILE A 285 19.86 15.18 8.76
N ARG A 286 19.91 15.30 10.08
CA ARG A 286 20.37 14.23 10.95
C ARG A 286 19.19 13.34 11.36
N SER A 287 19.26 12.05 11.01
CA SER A 287 18.42 11.01 11.58
C SER A 287 19.03 10.52 12.90
N ASP A 288 18.24 10.44 13.94
CA ASP A 288 18.61 9.82 15.22
C ASP A 288 18.03 8.40 15.38
N GLY A 289 17.64 7.79 14.25
CA GLY A 289 17.03 6.46 14.22
C GLY A 289 15.51 6.44 14.40
N ARG A 290 14.88 7.60 14.68
CA ARG A 290 13.43 7.75 14.78
C ARG A 290 12.85 8.34 13.47
N PRO A 291 11.58 8.07 13.18
CA PRO A 291 10.96 8.64 11.99
C PRO A 291 10.75 10.16 12.14
N ILE A 292 10.99 10.87 11.04
CA ILE A 292 10.80 12.32 10.96
C ILE A 292 9.81 12.61 9.82
N ILE A 293 8.80 13.43 10.07
CA ILE A 293 7.91 13.99 9.05
C ILE A 293 7.74 15.48 9.33
N PHE A 294 7.97 16.33 8.34
CA PHE A 294 7.76 17.77 8.46
C PHE A 294 7.22 18.40 7.18
N GLU A 295 6.65 19.59 7.30
CA GLU A 295 6.17 20.44 6.19
C GLU A 295 7.17 21.59 6.00
N ALA A 296 7.56 21.90 4.73
CA ALA A 296 8.51 22.95 4.38
C ALA A 296 7.96 23.89 3.30
#